data_3abcd650bc2ee56d168bebb2a16e03bb
#
_entry.id   3abcd650bc2ee56d168bebb2a16e03bb
#
_cell.length_a   1.000
_cell.length_b   1.000
_cell.length_c   1.000
_cell.angle_alpha   90.00
_cell.angle_beta   90.00
_cell.angle_gamma   90.00
#
_symmetry.space_group_name_H-M   'P 1'
#
loop_
_entity.id
_entity.type
_entity.pdbx_description
1 polymer ?
#
loop_
_entity_poly.entity_id
_entity_poly.type
_entity_poly.pdbx_seq_one_letter_code
_entity_poly.pdbx_strand_id
1 'polypeptide(L)'
;GLCALPPPQPGPQRGEPRRGGQKTFRALLAVGREQQEQEQEREERQEAAGRAAPVRRGIFWSRELEARVPRGFAAEEAAAWPAAARAARVSSLERGGCGRSSNRLARLSDGSRACVRYGVSPEQIQGEALSYHLAGVLGMQQRLPPMALALVEPRGRQWEPVREELRGSLWAEGAVVSLTRWVDNLTAVVAPAPWGSEAGGGRRPRALSAAELGGLPAAQLVELVQWSDLILFDYLTANFDRLASNLFSLQWDPRVMRRATSNLLRGPDGGLVFMDNEAGLAGLVHGYRLLAVWDPYHEPLLRSVCVFREGTAKRVAELHRRRSAATELRRRYRAREPLWAHLGFLSERQAELLQARVDFVHRHIAHCRAQAAAL
;
A
#
# COMPACT_ATOMS: atom_id res chain seq x y z
N GLY A 1 21.44 -21.24 102.26
CA GLY A 1 20.21 -20.80 101.72
C GLY A 1 20.30 -20.36 100.26
N LEU A 2 19.90 -21.17 99.33
CA LEU A 2 19.80 -20.86 97.90
C LEU A 2 18.40 -20.35 97.61
N CYS A 3 18.25 -19.11 97.18
CA CYS A 3 17.00 -18.57 96.67
C CYS A 3 16.84 -18.98 95.18
N ALA A 4 15.76 -19.75 94.90
CA ALA A 4 15.36 -20.04 93.53
C ALA A 4 14.61 -18.91 92.94
N LEU A 5 14.98 -18.54 91.71
CA LEU A 5 14.29 -17.52 90.82
C LEU A 5 13.09 -18.21 90.15
N PRO A 6 11.98 -17.50 89.92
CA PRO A 6 10.83 -18.07 89.20
C PRO A 6 11.09 -18.11 87.70
N PRO A 7 10.40 -18.97 86.97
CA PRO A 7 10.59 -19.07 85.48
C PRO A 7 10.04 -17.87 84.71
N PRO A 8 10.59 -17.55 83.53
CA PRO A 8 10.15 -16.45 82.76
C PRO A 8 8.77 -16.70 82.08
N GLN A 9 7.92 -15.64 82.07
CA GLN A 9 6.64 -15.65 81.39
C GLN A 9 6.83 -15.62 79.86
N PRO A 10 5.97 -16.27 79.08
CA PRO A 10 6.04 -16.23 77.64
C PRO A 10 5.66 -14.83 77.10
N GLY A 11 6.55 -14.26 76.26
CA GLY A 11 6.31 -13.02 75.57
C GLY A 11 5.17 -13.11 74.55
N PRO A 12 4.64 -11.97 74.12
CA PRO A 12 3.51 -11.94 73.23
C PRO A 12 3.87 -12.55 71.85
N GLN A 13 3.08 -13.53 71.41
CA GLN A 13 3.17 -14.09 70.07
C GLN A 13 2.94 -12.98 69.03
N ARG A 14 3.93 -12.74 68.18
CA ARG A 14 3.76 -11.93 66.95
C ARG A 14 2.76 -12.63 66.06
N GLY A 15 1.61 -12.05 65.86
CA GLY A 15 0.62 -12.50 64.92
C GLY A 15 1.22 -12.48 63.50
N GLU A 16 1.12 -13.59 62.78
CA GLU A 16 1.41 -13.69 61.36
C GLU A 16 0.57 -12.69 60.58
N PRO A 17 1.13 -11.97 59.55
CA PRO A 17 0.32 -11.09 58.73
C PRO A 17 -0.66 -11.92 57.89
N ARG A 18 -1.92 -11.64 58.04
CA ARG A 18 -3.02 -12.27 57.31
C ARG A 18 -2.75 -12.08 55.78
N ARG A 19 -2.48 -13.17 55.07
CA ARG A 19 -2.35 -13.28 53.61
C ARG A 19 -3.66 -12.98 52.83
N GLY A 20 -4.66 -12.40 53.46
CA GLY A 20 -5.96 -12.11 52.85
C GLY A 20 -6.01 -10.87 51.98
N GLY A 21 -5.21 -9.83 52.24
CA GLY A 21 -5.34 -8.55 51.55
C GLY A 21 -4.84 -8.51 50.09
N GLN A 22 -3.80 -9.31 49.77
CA GLN A 22 -3.26 -9.33 48.40
C GLN A 22 -4.16 -10.08 47.42
N LYS A 23 -4.88 -11.11 47.85
CA LYS A 23 -5.84 -11.85 47.01
C LYS A 23 -7.07 -11.00 46.68
N THR A 24 -7.56 -10.22 47.67
CA THR A 24 -8.73 -9.33 47.50
C THR A 24 -8.41 -8.17 46.61
N PHE A 25 -7.22 -7.58 46.66
CA PHE A 25 -6.80 -6.48 45.80
C PHE A 25 -6.61 -6.90 44.34
N ARG A 26 -6.04 -8.09 44.11
CA ARG A 26 -5.94 -8.69 42.76
C ARG A 26 -7.32 -9.01 42.16
N ALA A 27 -8.25 -9.51 42.98
CA ALA A 27 -9.61 -9.78 42.53
C ALA A 27 -10.36 -8.48 42.17
N LEU A 28 -10.21 -7.40 42.94
CA LEU A 28 -10.80 -6.10 42.66
C LEU A 28 -10.23 -5.46 41.36
N LEU A 29 -8.92 -5.65 41.12
CA LEU A 29 -8.28 -5.18 39.87
C LEU A 29 -8.74 -6.00 38.66
N ALA A 30 -8.96 -7.32 38.82
CA ALA A 30 -9.49 -8.16 37.77
C ALA A 30 -10.92 -7.79 37.40
N VAL A 31 -11.80 -7.60 38.43
CA VAL A 31 -13.19 -7.13 38.22
C VAL A 31 -13.22 -5.77 37.56
N GLY A 32 -12.34 -4.84 37.92
CA GLY A 32 -12.23 -3.53 37.29
C GLY A 32 -11.82 -3.59 35.82
N ARG A 33 -10.94 -4.55 35.44
CA ARG A 33 -10.57 -4.78 34.04
C ARG A 33 -11.71 -5.41 33.25
N GLU A 34 -12.35 -6.43 33.79
CA GLU A 34 -13.51 -7.07 33.14
C GLU A 34 -14.67 -6.08 32.94
N GLN A 35 -14.89 -5.17 33.87
CA GLN A 35 -15.90 -4.11 33.71
C GLN A 35 -15.51 -3.09 32.64
N GLN A 36 -14.24 -2.69 32.55
CA GLN A 36 -13.75 -1.81 31.50
C GLN A 36 -13.81 -2.47 30.12
N GLU A 37 -13.44 -3.75 30.02
CA GLU A 37 -13.55 -4.52 28.78
C GLU A 37 -15.00 -4.68 28.34
N GLN A 38 -15.93 -4.96 29.27
CA GLN A 38 -17.36 -5.03 28.97
C GLN A 38 -17.98 -3.69 28.59
N GLU A 39 -17.54 -2.60 29.19
CA GLU A 39 -18.01 -1.25 28.84
C GLU A 39 -17.49 -0.82 27.47
N GLN A 40 -16.24 -1.15 27.17
CA GLN A 40 -15.62 -0.93 25.87
C GLN A 40 -16.28 -1.76 24.76
N GLU A 41 -16.55 -3.05 25.01
CA GLU A 41 -17.31 -3.91 24.09
C GLU A 41 -18.76 -3.41 23.90
N ARG A 42 -19.37 -2.86 24.93
CA ARG A 42 -20.72 -2.30 24.85
C ARG A 42 -20.77 -1.00 24.07
N GLU A 43 -19.78 -0.13 24.27
CA GLU A 43 -19.61 1.10 23.46
C GLU A 43 -19.33 0.76 22.01
N GLU A 44 -18.45 -0.19 21.73
CA GLU A 44 -18.17 -0.69 20.37
C GLU A 44 -19.41 -1.31 19.71
N ARG A 45 -20.22 -2.07 20.46
CA ARG A 45 -21.51 -2.62 19.97
C ARG A 45 -22.56 -1.55 19.73
N GLN A 46 -22.64 -0.52 20.57
CA GLN A 46 -23.55 0.61 20.36
C GLN A 46 -23.13 1.48 19.18
N GLU A 47 -21.83 1.71 19.02
CA GLU A 47 -21.27 2.36 17.85
C GLU A 47 -21.48 1.55 16.56
N ALA A 48 -21.36 0.22 16.63
CA ALA A 48 -21.67 -0.67 15.51
C ALA A 48 -23.16 -0.72 15.15
N ALA A 49 -24.04 -0.67 16.13
CA ALA A 49 -25.49 -0.71 15.93
C ALA A 49 -26.06 0.58 15.29
N GLY A 50 -25.35 1.70 15.42
CA GLY A 50 -25.71 2.98 14.78
C GLY A 50 -25.06 3.21 13.42
N ARG A 51 -24.20 2.28 12.94
CA ARG A 51 -23.47 2.46 11.67
C ARG A 51 -24.30 2.01 10.48
N ALA A 52 -24.26 2.81 9.42
CA ALA A 52 -24.66 2.36 8.10
C ALA A 52 -23.85 1.11 7.70
N ALA A 53 -24.50 0.15 7.05
CA ALA A 53 -23.84 -1.08 6.58
C ALA A 53 -22.57 -0.76 5.80
N PRO A 54 -21.44 -1.45 6.06
CA PRO A 54 -20.16 -1.14 5.41
C PRO A 54 -20.18 -1.40 3.90
N VAL A 55 -21.08 -2.27 3.44
CA VAL A 55 -21.22 -2.68 2.05
C VAL A 55 -22.57 -2.22 1.49
N ARG A 56 -22.53 -1.63 0.31
CA ARG A 56 -23.68 -1.16 -0.45
C ARG A 56 -23.84 -1.97 -1.73
N ARG A 57 -25.09 -2.31 -2.08
CA ARG A 57 -25.43 -3.11 -3.26
C ARG A 57 -24.62 -4.42 -3.37
N GLY A 58 -24.28 -5.00 -2.24
CA GLY A 58 -23.62 -6.29 -2.13
C GLY A 58 -22.11 -6.30 -2.42
N ILE A 59 -21.59 -5.34 -3.18
CA ILE A 59 -20.19 -5.34 -3.63
C ILE A 59 -19.47 -4.00 -3.56
N PHE A 60 -20.11 -2.94 -3.08
CA PHE A 60 -19.46 -1.63 -3.01
C PHE A 60 -19.28 -1.19 -1.57
N TRP A 61 -18.16 -0.59 -1.27
CA TRP A 61 -17.96 0.11 -0.01
C TRP A 61 -19.03 1.20 0.17
N SER A 62 -19.45 1.44 1.40
CA SER A 62 -20.38 2.52 1.70
C SER A 62 -19.74 3.86 1.34
N ARG A 63 -20.57 4.85 0.95
CA ARG A 63 -20.09 6.19 0.64
C ARG A 63 -19.41 6.87 1.83
N GLU A 64 -19.87 6.53 3.01
CA GLU A 64 -19.33 7.00 4.28
C GLU A 64 -17.90 6.53 4.50
N LEU A 65 -17.62 5.24 4.28
CA LEU A 65 -16.28 4.70 4.34
C LEU A 65 -15.38 5.28 3.25
N GLU A 66 -15.86 5.38 2.01
CA GLU A 66 -15.09 5.99 0.92
C GLU A 66 -14.74 7.46 1.21
N ALA A 67 -15.64 8.22 1.83
CA ALA A 67 -15.40 9.60 2.21
C ALA A 67 -14.37 9.77 3.33
N ARG A 68 -14.16 8.73 4.15
CA ARG A 68 -13.15 8.71 5.23
C ARG A 68 -11.77 8.28 4.76
N VAL A 69 -11.65 7.74 3.55
CA VAL A 69 -10.35 7.40 2.97
C VAL A 69 -9.54 8.68 2.77
N PRO A 70 -8.28 8.75 3.24
CA PRO A 70 -7.42 9.91 3.05
C PRO A 70 -7.34 10.32 1.58
N ARG A 71 -7.31 11.62 1.33
CA ARG A 71 -7.33 12.14 -0.04
C ARG A 71 -6.10 11.79 -0.85
N GLY A 72 -4.95 11.63 -0.17
CA GLY A 72 -3.66 11.41 -0.84
C GLY A 72 -3.13 12.68 -1.50
N PHE A 73 -2.37 12.52 -2.57
CA PHE A 73 -1.78 13.66 -3.30
C PHE A 73 -2.85 14.45 -4.05
N ALA A 74 -2.82 15.77 -3.90
CA ALA A 74 -3.78 16.66 -4.57
C ALA A 74 -3.57 16.62 -6.10
N ALA A 75 -4.67 16.70 -6.85
CA ALA A 75 -4.64 16.65 -8.31
C ALA A 75 -3.88 17.84 -8.91
N GLU A 76 -4.03 19.02 -8.30
CA GLU A 76 -3.34 20.25 -8.71
C GLU A 76 -1.83 20.13 -8.52
N GLU A 77 -1.41 19.54 -7.41
CA GLU A 77 -0.02 19.29 -7.08
C GLU A 77 0.61 18.26 -8.03
N ALA A 78 -0.11 17.18 -8.31
CA ALA A 78 0.30 16.17 -9.28
C ALA A 78 0.39 16.73 -10.71
N ALA A 79 -0.47 17.67 -11.07
CA ALA A 79 -0.46 18.35 -12.37
C ALA A 79 0.68 19.37 -12.49
N ALA A 80 1.02 20.08 -11.40
CA ALA A 80 2.06 21.10 -11.38
C ALA A 80 3.48 20.52 -11.33
N TRP A 81 3.65 19.37 -10.66
CA TRP A 81 4.95 18.77 -10.41
C TRP A 81 5.82 18.55 -11.67
N PRO A 82 5.34 18.00 -12.79
CA PRO A 82 6.18 17.74 -13.96
C PRO A 82 6.86 18.98 -14.52
N ALA A 83 6.15 20.09 -14.61
CA ALA A 83 6.72 21.36 -15.08
C ALA A 83 7.72 21.94 -14.07
N ALA A 84 7.37 21.94 -12.78
CA ALA A 84 8.23 22.43 -11.72
C ALA A 84 9.53 21.63 -11.61
N ALA A 85 9.44 20.30 -11.60
CA ALA A 85 10.59 19.40 -11.49
C ALA A 85 11.55 19.52 -12.66
N ARG A 86 11.04 19.70 -13.90
CA ARG A 86 11.89 19.90 -15.09
C ARG A 86 12.49 21.31 -15.19
N ALA A 87 11.80 22.33 -14.70
CA ALA A 87 12.29 23.70 -14.71
C ALA A 87 13.35 23.98 -13.65
N ALA A 88 13.29 23.28 -12.52
CA ALA A 88 14.23 23.45 -11.43
C ALA A 88 15.62 22.90 -11.77
N ARG A 89 16.67 23.55 -11.24
CA ARG A 89 18.04 23.01 -11.27
C ARG A 89 18.21 22.00 -10.15
N VAL A 90 18.98 20.96 -10.40
CA VAL A 90 19.39 20.02 -9.36
C VAL A 90 20.55 20.61 -8.59
N SER A 91 20.35 20.91 -7.31
CA SER A 91 21.36 21.55 -6.46
C SER A 91 22.29 20.54 -5.80
N SER A 92 21.81 19.32 -5.52
CA SER A 92 22.61 18.20 -5.00
C SER A 92 22.03 16.86 -5.41
N LEU A 93 22.91 15.85 -5.50
CA LEU A 93 22.56 14.44 -5.71
C LEU A 93 23.21 13.61 -4.61
N GLU A 94 22.39 13.04 -3.72
CA GLU A 94 22.85 12.27 -2.59
C GLU A 94 22.56 10.78 -2.79
N ARG A 95 23.46 9.93 -2.31
CA ARG A 95 23.24 8.47 -2.28
C ARG A 95 22.33 8.10 -1.10
N GLY A 96 21.50 7.07 -1.30
CA GLY A 96 20.59 6.56 -0.27
C GLY A 96 19.24 7.25 -0.25
N GLY A 97 18.33 6.73 0.57
CA GLY A 97 16.98 7.27 0.75
C GLY A 97 15.96 6.96 -0.36
N CYS A 98 16.41 6.53 -1.54
CA CYS A 98 15.56 6.30 -2.71
C CYS A 98 15.56 4.86 -3.22
N GLY A 99 15.72 3.88 -2.35
CA GLY A 99 15.72 2.47 -2.72
C GLY A 99 17.08 2.03 -3.30
N ARG A 100 17.11 1.59 -4.57
CA ARG A 100 18.33 1.03 -5.18
C ARG A 100 19.51 2.01 -5.16
N SER A 101 20.73 1.43 -5.10
CA SER A 101 22.00 2.19 -5.10
C SER A 101 22.23 3.03 -6.36
N SER A 102 21.55 2.72 -7.47
CA SER A 102 21.57 3.52 -8.69
C SER A 102 20.74 4.80 -8.60
N ASN A 103 19.79 4.86 -7.68
CA ASN A 103 18.93 6.03 -7.47
C ASN A 103 19.64 7.10 -6.63
N ARG A 104 19.15 8.32 -6.70
CA ARG A 104 19.68 9.46 -5.93
C ARG A 104 18.55 10.29 -5.33
N LEU A 105 18.79 10.84 -4.16
CA LEU A 105 17.97 11.91 -3.60
C LEU A 105 18.48 13.24 -4.19
N ALA A 106 17.63 13.94 -4.92
CA ALA A 106 17.92 15.26 -5.45
C ALA A 106 17.29 16.36 -4.58
N ARG A 107 18.05 17.43 -4.36
CA ARG A 107 17.52 18.70 -3.91
C ARG A 107 17.38 19.62 -5.14
N LEU A 108 16.26 20.27 -5.26
CA LEU A 108 15.97 21.14 -6.39
C LEU A 108 16.10 22.61 -5.97
N SER A 109 16.37 23.49 -6.93
CA SER A 109 16.61 24.92 -6.70
C SER A 109 15.41 25.68 -6.15
N ASP A 110 14.21 25.13 -6.26
CA ASP A 110 12.98 25.66 -5.67
C ASP A 110 12.75 25.21 -4.21
N GLY A 111 13.70 24.46 -3.64
CA GLY A 111 13.65 23.91 -2.28
C GLY A 111 12.96 22.56 -2.17
N SER A 112 12.32 22.08 -3.24
CA SER A 112 11.71 20.75 -3.25
C SER A 112 12.76 19.64 -3.35
N ARG A 113 12.33 18.40 -3.07
CA ARG A 113 13.18 17.20 -3.14
C ARG A 113 12.52 16.15 -4.03
N ALA A 114 13.35 15.37 -4.70
CA ALA A 114 12.88 14.28 -5.55
C ALA A 114 13.77 13.05 -5.42
N CYS A 115 13.16 11.87 -5.46
CA CYS A 115 13.87 10.66 -5.80
C CYS A 115 14.08 10.60 -7.31
N VAL A 116 15.34 10.60 -7.72
CA VAL A 116 15.73 10.40 -9.11
C VAL A 116 16.00 8.91 -9.29
N ARG A 117 15.16 8.25 -10.08
CA ARG A 117 15.29 6.84 -10.38
C ARG A 117 15.95 6.65 -11.74
N TYR A 118 17.04 5.91 -11.73
CA TYR A 118 17.76 5.52 -12.93
C TYR A 118 17.58 4.02 -13.18
N GLY A 119 17.07 3.65 -14.35
CA GLY A 119 16.89 2.27 -14.74
C GLY A 119 18.18 1.68 -15.30
N VAL A 120 18.55 0.46 -14.86
CA VAL A 120 19.57 -0.34 -15.52
C VAL A 120 19.12 -0.68 -16.94
N SER A 121 17.81 -0.86 -17.12
CA SER A 121 17.17 -0.94 -18.43
C SER A 121 16.07 0.13 -18.55
N PRO A 122 15.80 0.62 -19.79
CA PRO A 122 14.74 1.62 -20.02
C PRO A 122 13.36 1.14 -19.57
N GLU A 123 13.10 -0.17 -19.57
CA GLU A 123 11.84 -0.78 -19.19
C GLU A 123 11.46 -0.52 -17.72
N GLN A 124 12.44 -0.33 -16.85
CA GLN A 124 12.18 -0.03 -15.45
C GLN A 124 11.53 1.35 -15.29
N ILE A 125 12.05 2.36 -15.98
CA ILE A 125 11.48 3.72 -15.96
C ILE A 125 10.18 3.77 -16.75
N GLN A 126 10.08 3.02 -17.85
CA GLN A 126 8.83 2.85 -18.59
C GLN A 126 7.74 2.23 -17.70
N GLY A 127 8.05 1.16 -16.95
CA GLY A 127 7.12 0.50 -16.03
C GLY A 127 6.63 1.45 -14.94
N GLU A 128 7.50 2.25 -14.34
CA GLU A 128 7.14 3.28 -13.37
C GLU A 128 6.20 4.33 -13.98
N ALA A 129 6.55 4.88 -15.14
CA ALA A 129 5.76 5.90 -15.81
C ALA A 129 4.38 5.38 -16.24
N LEU A 130 4.33 4.22 -16.87
CA LEU A 130 3.07 3.64 -17.32
C LEU A 130 2.17 3.22 -16.14
N SER A 131 2.74 2.72 -15.04
CA SER A 131 1.99 2.41 -13.81
C SER A 131 1.38 3.66 -13.21
N TYR A 132 2.13 4.77 -13.15
CA TYR A 132 1.64 6.05 -12.69
C TYR A 132 0.46 6.57 -13.52
N HIS A 133 0.56 6.49 -14.83
CA HIS A 133 -0.51 6.94 -15.73
C HIS A 133 -1.71 5.98 -15.74
N LEU A 134 -1.50 4.68 -15.59
CA LEU A 134 -2.59 3.71 -15.43
C LEU A 134 -3.37 3.94 -14.12
N ALA A 135 -2.67 4.27 -13.03
CA ALA A 135 -3.33 4.70 -11.79
C ALA A 135 -4.26 5.89 -12.04
N GLY A 136 -3.84 6.84 -12.89
CA GLY A 136 -4.68 7.96 -13.32
C GLY A 136 -5.91 7.55 -14.13
N VAL A 137 -5.77 6.58 -15.02
CA VAL A 137 -6.91 6.00 -15.78
C VAL A 137 -7.90 5.31 -14.83
N LEU A 138 -7.40 4.65 -13.78
CA LEU A 138 -8.21 3.96 -12.79
C LEU A 138 -8.79 4.89 -11.69
N GLY A 139 -8.37 6.16 -11.65
CA GLY A 139 -8.79 7.09 -10.60
C GLY A 139 -8.08 6.89 -9.27
N MET A 140 -6.87 6.32 -9.29
CA MET A 140 -6.04 6.02 -8.12
C MET A 140 -4.75 6.85 -8.05
N GLN A 141 -4.55 7.81 -8.95
CA GLN A 141 -3.29 8.55 -9.05
C GLN A 141 -2.88 9.26 -7.76
N GLN A 142 -3.86 9.69 -6.95
CA GLN A 142 -3.63 10.28 -5.64
C GLN A 142 -2.96 9.35 -4.63
N ARG A 143 -2.80 8.06 -4.96
CA ARG A 143 -2.08 7.08 -4.14
C ARG A 143 -0.59 6.98 -4.48
N LEU A 144 -0.18 7.57 -5.59
CA LEU A 144 1.20 7.57 -6.05
C LEU A 144 1.81 8.96 -5.91
N PRO A 145 3.06 9.08 -5.41
CA PRO A 145 3.73 10.36 -5.39
C PRO A 145 3.80 10.96 -6.81
N PRO A 146 3.62 12.28 -6.96
CA PRO A 146 3.77 12.95 -8.24
C PRO A 146 5.10 12.63 -8.91
N MET A 147 5.09 12.36 -10.20
CA MET A 147 6.24 11.89 -10.97
C MET A 147 6.37 12.70 -12.28
N ALA A 148 7.60 12.90 -12.70
CA ALA A 148 7.95 13.45 -14.01
C ALA A 148 9.10 12.67 -14.61
N LEU A 149 9.25 12.70 -15.93
CA LEU A 149 10.44 12.21 -16.62
C LEU A 149 11.38 13.38 -16.94
N ALA A 150 12.68 13.11 -16.93
CA ALA A 150 13.71 14.05 -17.34
C ALA A 150 14.83 13.30 -18.09
N LEU A 151 15.51 14.02 -19.00
CA LEU A 151 16.73 13.54 -19.65
C LEU A 151 17.94 13.89 -18.80
N VAL A 152 18.88 12.96 -18.68
CA VAL A 152 20.18 13.22 -18.06
C VAL A 152 21.07 13.96 -19.05
N GLU A 153 21.20 15.26 -18.88
CA GLU A 153 22.00 16.13 -19.73
C GLU A 153 23.05 16.88 -18.87
N PRO A 154 24.27 16.34 -18.66
CA PRO A 154 25.24 16.92 -17.73
C PRO A 154 25.64 18.37 -18.04
N ARG A 155 25.48 18.79 -19.30
CA ARG A 155 25.71 20.18 -19.77
C ARG A 155 24.42 20.99 -19.83
N GLY A 156 23.28 20.36 -19.62
CA GLY A 156 21.99 21.03 -19.60
C GLY A 156 21.79 21.84 -18.33
N ARG A 157 20.97 22.89 -18.43
CA ARG A 157 20.68 23.82 -17.32
C ARG A 157 20.27 23.11 -16.02
N GLN A 158 19.49 22.05 -16.12
CA GLN A 158 18.95 21.33 -14.97
C GLN A 158 20.05 20.64 -14.17
N TRP A 159 21.03 20.01 -14.85
CA TRP A 159 22.01 19.10 -14.26
C TRP A 159 23.40 19.72 -14.11
N GLU A 160 23.64 20.89 -14.70
CA GLU A 160 24.95 21.53 -14.69
C GLU A 160 25.52 21.72 -13.28
N PRO A 161 24.75 22.08 -12.21
CA PRO A 161 25.31 22.23 -10.87
C PRO A 161 25.85 20.92 -10.26
N VAL A 162 25.38 19.77 -10.72
CA VAL A 162 25.73 18.43 -10.19
C VAL A 162 26.49 17.57 -11.22
N ARG A 163 27.16 18.20 -12.16
CA ARG A 163 27.88 17.52 -13.24
C ARG A 163 28.91 16.51 -12.76
N GLU A 164 29.62 16.82 -11.68
CA GLU A 164 30.63 15.93 -11.13
C GLU A 164 29.99 14.71 -10.41
N GLU A 165 28.88 14.92 -9.70
CA GLU A 165 28.10 13.84 -9.08
C GLU A 165 27.49 12.92 -10.14
N LEU A 166 27.07 13.47 -11.29
CA LEU A 166 26.60 12.67 -12.43
C LEU A 166 27.70 11.78 -13.00
N ARG A 167 28.91 12.29 -13.15
CA ARG A 167 30.05 11.47 -13.58
C ARG A 167 30.32 10.32 -12.62
N GLY A 168 30.22 10.56 -11.32
CA GLY A 168 30.37 9.55 -10.28
C GLY A 168 29.17 8.59 -10.17
N SER A 169 28.02 8.91 -10.74
CA SER A 169 26.81 8.07 -10.69
C SER A 169 26.81 6.94 -11.75
N LEU A 170 27.63 7.05 -12.77
CA LEU A 170 27.66 6.16 -13.94
C LEU A 170 26.35 6.18 -14.75
N TRP A 171 25.56 7.24 -14.64
CA TRP A 171 24.36 7.42 -15.46
C TRP A 171 24.76 7.81 -16.89
N ALA A 172 24.12 7.18 -17.85
CA ALA A 172 24.36 7.51 -19.26
C ALA A 172 23.78 8.88 -19.61
N GLU A 173 24.54 9.69 -20.34
CA GLU A 173 24.03 10.92 -20.94
C GLU A 173 22.88 10.60 -21.91
N GLY A 174 21.82 11.37 -21.86
CA GLY A 174 20.62 11.15 -22.68
C GLY A 174 19.68 10.05 -22.12
N ALA A 175 20.04 9.41 -21.01
CA ALA A 175 19.12 8.46 -20.36
C ALA A 175 17.90 9.20 -19.79
N VAL A 176 16.76 8.52 -19.83
CA VAL A 176 15.53 9.01 -19.16
C VAL A 176 15.54 8.53 -17.72
N VAL A 177 15.31 9.45 -16.80
CA VAL A 177 15.13 9.19 -15.38
C VAL A 177 13.75 9.64 -14.92
N SER A 178 13.22 9.06 -13.85
CA SER A 178 12.03 9.59 -13.20
C SER A 178 12.40 10.49 -12.03
N LEU A 179 11.70 11.60 -11.90
CA LEU A 179 11.76 12.52 -10.77
C LEU A 179 10.48 12.34 -9.94
N THR A 180 10.53 11.49 -8.96
CA THR A 180 9.39 11.24 -8.06
C THR A 180 9.49 12.19 -6.87
N ARG A 181 8.44 12.94 -6.61
CA ARG A 181 8.40 13.89 -5.50
C ARG A 181 8.70 13.19 -4.17
N TRP A 182 9.60 13.76 -3.39
CA TRP A 182 9.91 13.26 -2.05
C TRP A 182 8.72 13.48 -1.11
N VAL A 183 8.44 12.47 -0.28
CA VAL A 183 7.39 12.50 0.72
C VAL A 183 8.00 12.25 2.09
N ASP A 184 7.74 13.16 3.02
CA ASP A 184 8.22 13.04 4.40
C ASP A 184 7.26 12.22 5.28
N ASN A 185 7.79 11.75 6.41
CA ASN A 185 7.01 11.11 7.47
C ASN A 185 6.22 9.88 7.02
N LEU A 186 6.76 9.14 6.07
CA LEU A 186 6.20 7.85 5.66
C LEU A 186 6.56 6.76 6.67
N THR A 187 5.60 5.88 6.96
CA THR A 187 5.76 4.74 7.86
C THR A 187 5.52 3.42 7.14
N ALA A 188 6.13 2.36 7.67
CA ALA A 188 5.96 1.02 7.13
C ALA A 188 4.53 0.50 7.33
N VAL A 189 4.07 -0.36 6.42
CA VAL A 189 2.72 -0.94 6.42
C VAL A 189 2.82 -2.45 6.45
N VAL A 190 2.12 -3.07 7.40
CA VAL A 190 1.91 -4.51 7.44
C VAL A 190 0.54 -4.83 6.88
N ALA A 191 0.43 -5.91 6.09
CA ALA A 191 -0.84 -6.31 5.52
C ALA A 191 -1.85 -6.68 6.62
N PRO A 192 -3.07 -6.12 6.60
CA PRO A 192 -4.10 -6.46 7.57
C PRO A 192 -4.71 -7.83 7.27
N ALA A 193 -5.46 -8.38 8.24
CA ALA A 193 -6.37 -9.48 7.92
C ALA A 193 -7.39 -9.00 6.85
N PRO A 194 -7.75 -9.81 5.87
CA PRO A 194 -7.50 -11.25 5.71
C PRO A 194 -6.18 -11.61 4.99
N TRP A 195 -5.38 -10.65 4.58
CA TRP A 195 -4.13 -10.88 3.81
C TRP A 195 -2.93 -11.10 4.72
N GLY A 196 -2.89 -10.45 5.88
CA GLY A 196 -1.91 -10.68 6.93
C GLY A 196 -2.18 -12.00 7.66
N SER A 197 -1.14 -12.74 7.98
CA SER A 197 -1.29 -14.00 8.72
C SER A 197 -1.45 -13.76 10.21
N GLU A 198 -2.59 -14.09 10.75
CA GLU A 198 -2.79 -14.28 12.19
C GLU A 198 -2.58 -15.72 12.52
N ALA A 199 -1.97 -16.53 12.38
CA ALA A 199 -1.78 -17.92 12.81
C ALA A 199 -1.39 -18.88 11.70
N GLY A 200 -0.24 -19.34 11.80
CA GLY A 200 0.30 -20.66 11.60
C GLY A 200 -0.38 -21.70 10.69
N GLY A 201 -1.02 -21.27 9.67
CA GLY A 201 -1.59 -22.19 8.72
C GLY A 201 -1.75 -21.48 7.39
N GLY A 202 -1.05 -21.88 6.36
CA GLY A 202 -1.04 -21.33 5.01
C GLY A 202 -2.43 -21.27 4.36
N ARG A 203 -3.37 -20.57 4.99
CA ARG A 203 -4.69 -20.31 4.42
C ARG A 203 -4.53 -19.34 3.25
N ARG A 204 -5.07 -19.73 2.12
CA ARG A 204 -5.19 -18.84 0.96
C ARG A 204 -6.02 -17.61 1.33
N PRO A 205 -5.64 -16.42 0.87
CA PRO A 205 -6.48 -15.24 1.03
C PRO A 205 -7.91 -15.52 0.57
N ARG A 206 -8.90 -15.07 1.35
CA ARG A 206 -10.31 -15.20 1.02
C ARG A 206 -11.06 -13.90 1.23
N ALA A 207 -12.16 -13.73 0.54
CA ALA A 207 -13.03 -12.61 0.76
C ALA A 207 -13.69 -12.69 2.17
N LEU A 208 -13.81 -11.54 2.83
CA LEU A 208 -14.57 -11.41 4.06
C LEU A 208 -16.07 -11.37 3.73
N SER A 209 -16.87 -12.04 4.54
CA SER A 209 -18.32 -11.96 4.47
C SER A 209 -18.84 -10.61 4.95
N ALA A 210 -20.07 -10.27 4.59
CA ALA A 210 -20.72 -9.05 5.07
C ALA A 210 -20.82 -8.99 6.61
N ALA A 211 -21.02 -10.14 7.26
CA ALA A 211 -21.06 -10.23 8.72
C ALA A 211 -19.70 -9.96 9.35
N GLU A 212 -18.61 -10.53 8.78
CA GLU A 212 -17.25 -10.25 9.25
C GLU A 212 -16.90 -8.77 9.09
N LEU A 213 -17.25 -8.17 7.96
CA LEU A 213 -17.04 -6.73 7.72
C LEU A 213 -17.86 -5.87 8.67
N GLY A 214 -19.10 -6.24 8.96
CA GLY A 214 -19.97 -5.55 9.91
C GLY A 214 -19.44 -5.52 11.34
N GLY A 215 -18.63 -6.51 11.72
CA GLY A 215 -17.97 -6.60 13.02
C GLY A 215 -16.69 -5.79 13.16
N LEU A 216 -16.16 -5.21 12.06
CA LEU A 216 -14.87 -4.51 12.10
C LEU A 216 -15.03 -3.04 12.51
N PRO A 217 -14.06 -2.48 13.27
CA PRO A 217 -13.99 -1.04 13.54
C PRO A 217 -13.87 -0.24 12.23
N ALA A 218 -14.40 0.98 12.24
CA ALA A 218 -14.38 1.85 11.06
C ALA A 218 -12.98 2.12 10.52
N ALA A 219 -11.98 2.26 11.39
CA ALA A 219 -10.59 2.46 10.98
C ALA A 219 -10.05 1.26 10.18
N GLN A 220 -10.38 0.05 10.59
CA GLN A 220 -10.00 -1.17 9.86
C GLN A 220 -10.76 -1.27 8.53
N LEU A 221 -12.03 -0.89 8.49
CA LEU A 221 -12.78 -0.85 7.24
C LEU A 221 -12.20 0.16 6.24
N VAL A 222 -11.81 1.35 6.68
CA VAL A 222 -11.13 2.35 5.85
C VAL A 222 -9.79 1.82 5.34
N GLU A 223 -9.08 1.05 6.14
CA GLU A 223 -7.88 0.34 5.71
C GLU A 223 -8.19 -0.65 4.58
N LEU A 224 -9.21 -1.49 4.74
CA LEU A 224 -9.61 -2.46 3.72
C LEU A 224 -10.05 -1.81 2.41
N VAL A 225 -10.69 -0.64 2.46
CA VAL A 225 -11.02 0.13 1.24
C VAL A 225 -9.77 0.43 0.43
N GLN A 226 -8.70 0.87 1.09
CA GLN A 226 -7.45 1.22 0.43
C GLN A 226 -6.72 -0.02 -0.12
N TRP A 227 -6.72 -1.11 0.64
CA TRP A 227 -6.12 -2.37 0.20
C TRP A 227 -6.88 -3.02 -0.97
N SER A 228 -8.19 -2.85 -1.04
CA SER A 228 -8.95 -3.33 -2.19
C SER A 228 -8.50 -2.68 -3.50
N ASP A 229 -8.27 -1.37 -3.48
CA ASP A 229 -7.71 -0.65 -4.64
C ASP A 229 -6.26 -1.09 -4.96
N LEU A 230 -5.41 -1.25 -3.94
CA LEU A 230 -4.03 -1.71 -4.14
C LEU A 230 -3.96 -3.08 -4.81
N ILE A 231 -4.76 -4.03 -4.34
CA ILE A 231 -4.77 -5.39 -4.89
C ILE A 231 -5.24 -5.39 -6.36
N LEU A 232 -6.27 -4.61 -6.68
CA LEU A 232 -6.70 -4.43 -8.07
C LEU A 232 -5.60 -3.78 -8.92
N PHE A 233 -4.97 -2.75 -8.40
CA PHE A 233 -3.89 -2.04 -9.10
C PHE A 233 -2.70 -2.97 -9.38
N ASP A 234 -2.25 -3.71 -8.38
CA ASP A 234 -1.14 -4.66 -8.52
C ASP A 234 -1.49 -5.80 -9.49
N TYR A 235 -2.73 -6.27 -9.47
CA TYR A 235 -3.18 -7.23 -10.47
C TYR A 235 -3.14 -6.64 -11.88
N LEU A 236 -3.72 -5.46 -12.09
CA LEU A 236 -3.80 -4.84 -13.41
C LEU A 236 -2.43 -4.47 -13.98
N THR A 237 -1.52 -4.00 -13.13
CA THR A 237 -0.13 -3.69 -13.51
C THR A 237 0.78 -4.91 -13.55
N ALA A 238 0.33 -6.07 -13.08
CA ALA A 238 1.16 -7.25 -12.82
C ALA A 238 2.35 -6.95 -11.88
N ASN A 239 2.16 -6.03 -10.92
CA ASN A 239 3.20 -5.68 -9.97
C ASN A 239 3.37 -6.77 -8.92
N PHE A 240 4.42 -7.56 -9.05
CA PHE A 240 4.72 -8.67 -8.15
C PHE A 240 5.51 -8.24 -6.90
N ASP A 241 6.06 -7.03 -6.87
CA ASP A 241 7.03 -6.61 -5.85
C ASP A 241 6.39 -6.01 -4.59
N ARG A 242 5.19 -6.46 -4.25
CA ARG A 242 4.46 -6.18 -3.03
C ARG A 242 3.87 -7.45 -2.42
N LEU A 243 2.55 -7.53 -2.31
CA LEU A 243 1.86 -8.61 -1.62
C LEU A 243 2.03 -9.98 -2.31
N ALA A 244 2.14 -10.01 -3.64
CA ALA A 244 2.37 -11.23 -4.40
C ALA A 244 3.74 -11.86 -4.03
N SER A 245 4.78 -11.07 -3.89
CA SER A 245 6.10 -11.57 -3.44
C SER A 245 6.09 -12.05 -2.00
N ASN A 246 5.29 -11.44 -1.13
CA ASN A 246 5.11 -11.92 0.24
C ASN A 246 4.45 -13.31 0.25
N LEU A 247 3.39 -13.52 -0.54
CA LEU A 247 2.76 -14.83 -0.68
C LEU A 247 3.71 -15.89 -1.26
N PHE A 248 4.50 -15.50 -2.25
CA PHE A 248 5.55 -16.37 -2.80
C PHE A 248 6.55 -16.78 -1.71
N SER A 249 6.99 -15.85 -0.88
CA SER A 249 7.99 -16.06 0.16
C SER A 249 7.46 -16.88 1.35
N LEU A 250 6.14 -17.02 1.51
CA LEU A 250 5.53 -17.83 2.57
C LEU A 250 5.98 -19.30 2.56
N GLN A 251 6.40 -19.83 1.39
CA GLN A 251 6.91 -21.21 1.29
C GLN A 251 8.19 -21.41 2.09
N TRP A 252 8.96 -20.35 2.36
CA TRP A 252 10.24 -20.42 3.08
C TRP A 252 10.24 -19.67 4.41
N ASP A 253 9.46 -18.60 4.53
CA ASP A 253 9.38 -17.80 5.75
C ASP A 253 7.92 -17.50 6.12
N PRO A 254 7.34 -18.26 7.06
CA PRO A 254 5.95 -18.05 7.48
C PRO A 254 5.72 -16.68 8.18
N ARG A 255 6.80 -15.96 8.55
CA ARG A 255 6.72 -14.67 9.22
C ARG A 255 6.66 -13.49 8.23
N VAL A 256 6.82 -13.75 6.92
CA VAL A 256 6.90 -12.68 5.92
C VAL A 256 5.66 -11.77 5.93
N MET A 257 4.47 -12.32 6.17
CA MET A 257 3.22 -11.55 6.23
C MET A 257 3.07 -10.67 7.48
N ARG A 258 3.93 -10.84 8.47
CA ARG A 258 3.98 -10.00 9.68
C ARG A 258 4.97 -8.84 9.53
N ARG A 259 5.73 -8.82 8.46
CA ARG A 259 6.69 -7.77 8.14
C ARG A 259 6.03 -6.67 7.31
N ALA A 260 6.70 -5.54 7.24
CA ALA A 260 6.30 -4.48 6.35
C ALA A 260 6.22 -4.97 4.90
N THR A 261 5.14 -4.61 4.21
CA THR A 261 4.98 -4.87 2.78
C THR A 261 5.95 -3.99 2.00
N SER A 262 6.73 -4.58 1.12
CA SER A 262 7.68 -3.84 0.28
C SER A 262 6.95 -2.84 -0.61
N ASN A 263 7.58 -1.70 -0.87
CA ASN A 263 7.10 -0.68 -1.80
C ASN A 263 5.69 -0.15 -1.49
N LEU A 264 5.30 -0.22 -0.22
CA LEU A 264 4.05 0.30 0.30
C LEU A 264 4.32 1.01 1.63
N LEU A 265 3.93 2.26 1.70
CA LEU A 265 4.12 3.09 2.89
C LEU A 265 2.80 3.78 3.26
N ARG A 266 2.77 4.32 4.44
CA ARG A 266 1.64 5.08 4.96
C ARG A 266 2.05 6.54 5.16
N GLY A 267 1.26 7.44 4.60
CA GLY A 267 1.39 8.86 4.83
C GLY A 267 0.91 9.31 6.21
N PRO A 268 1.25 10.52 6.63
CA PRO A 268 0.85 11.06 7.93
C PRO A 268 -0.68 11.24 8.07
N ASP A 269 -1.40 11.28 6.95
CA ASP A 269 -2.86 11.32 6.89
C ASP A 269 -3.52 9.93 7.04
N GLY A 270 -2.73 8.86 7.17
CA GLY A 270 -3.18 7.48 7.21
C GLY A 270 -3.39 6.84 5.84
N GLY A 271 -3.17 7.56 4.75
CA GLY A 271 -3.32 7.06 3.38
C GLY A 271 -2.21 6.12 2.98
N LEU A 272 -2.55 5.05 2.24
CA LEU A 272 -1.55 4.20 1.60
C LEU A 272 -0.89 4.95 0.44
N VAL A 273 0.43 4.85 0.37
CA VAL A 273 1.27 5.43 -0.69
C VAL A 273 1.93 4.28 -1.44
N PHE A 274 1.58 4.16 -2.73
CA PHE A 274 2.11 3.12 -3.61
C PHE A 274 3.46 3.58 -4.17
N MET A 275 4.53 3.05 -3.58
CA MET A 275 5.91 3.40 -3.93
C MET A 275 6.47 2.41 -4.94
N ASP A 276 7.50 2.85 -5.67
CA ASP A 276 8.33 1.99 -6.51
C ASP A 276 7.52 1.03 -7.41
N ASN A 277 6.86 1.59 -8.40
CA ASN A 277 5.97 0.84 -9.30
C ASN A 277 6.67 0.35 -10.58
N GLU A 278 8.01 0.33 -10.61
CA GLU A 278 8.79 -0.07 -11.78
C GLU A 278 8.57 -1.55 -12.17
N ALA A 279 8.26 -2.41 -11.20
CA ALA A 279 7.86 -3.79 -11.46
C ALA A 279 6.47 -3.88 -12.12
N GLY A 280 5.66 -2.82 -11.99
CA GLY A 280 4.38 -2.71 -12.67
C GLY A 280 4.55 -2.62 -14.17
N LEU A 281 3.72 -3.35 -14.91
CA LEU A 281 3.77 -3.50 -16.36
C LEU A 281 5.08 -4.12 -16.92
N ALA A 282 6.16 -4.21 -16.12
CA ALA A 282 7.36 -4.96 -16.50
C ALA A 282 7.05 -6.45 -16.71
N GLY A 283 6.12 -7.01 -15.93
CA GLY A 283 5.62 -8.36 -16.16
C GLY A 283 5.00 -8.55 -17.54
N LEU A 284 4.32 -7.53 -18.04
CA LEU A 284 3.78 -7.52 -19.40
C LEU A 284 4.90 -7.37 -20.44
N VAL A 285 5.94 -6.60 -20.13
CA VAL A 285 7.11 -6.39 -21.00
C VAL A 285 7.92 -7.68 -21.16
N HIS A 286 8.18 -8.39 -20.07
CA HIS A 286 8.92 -9.66 -20.09
C HIS A 286 8.07 -10.88 -20.48
N GLY A 287 6.79 -10.70 -20.73
CA GLY A 287 5.90 -11.66 -21.37
C GLY A 287 5.40 -12.80 -20.48
N TYR A 288 4.85 -13.82 -21.10
CA TYR A 288 4.15 -14.96 -20.47
C TYR A 288 4.94 -15.67 -19.37
N ARG A 289 6.25 -15.71 -19.46
CA ARG A 289 7.08 -16.43 -18.47
C ARG A 289 6.96 -15.82 -17.09
N LEU A 290 7.01 -14.49 -17.00
CA LEU A 290 6.90 -13.79 -15.72
C LEU A 290 5.47 -13.84 -15.17
N LEU A 291 4.46 -13.69 -16.04
CA LEU A 291 3.05 -13.83 -15.63
C LEU A 291 2.75 -15.25 -15.13
N ALA A 292 3.25 -16.28 -15.82
CA ALA A 292 3.06 -17.67 -15.40
C ALA A 292 3.65 -17.95 -14.00
N VAL A 293 4.71 -17.25 -13.61
CA VAL A 293 5.30 -17.37 -12.27
C VAL A 293 4.45 -16.65 -11.21
N TRP A 294 3.92 -15.46 -11.53
CA TRP A 294 3.31 -14.59 -10.54
C TRP A 294 1.79 -14.63 -10.48
N ASP A 295 1.11 -14.99 -11.56
CA ASP A 295 -0.36 -15.09 -11.57
C ASP A 295 -0.93 -16.11 -10.56
N PRO A 296 -0.26 -17.23 -10.25
CA PRO A 296 -0.66 -18.10 -9.15
C PRO A 296 -0.75 -17.41 -7.78
N TYR A 297 -0.11 -16.27 -7.60
CA TYR A 297 -0.16 -15.43 -6.38
C TYR A 297 -1.08 -14.22 -6.57
N HIS A 298 -1.10 -13.60 -7.75
CA HIS A 298 -1.98 -12.48 -8.05
C HIS A 298 -3.46 -12.85 -8.07
N GLU A 299 -3.82 -13.97 -8.67
CA GLU A 299 -5.23 -14.38 -8.80
C GLU A 299 -5.89 -14.68 -7.45
N PRO A 300 -5.30 -15.43 -6.51
CA PRO A 300 -5.88 -15.62 -5.19
C PRO A 300 -6.05 -14.32 -4.42
N LEU A 301 -5.11 -13.36 -4.56
CA LEU A 301 -5.23 -12.04 -3.95
C LEU A 301 -6.43 -11.28 -4.53
N LEU A 302 -6.55 -11.21 -5.84
CA LEU A 302 -7.69 -10.58 -6.50
C LEU A 302 -9.01 -11.22 -6.08
N ARG A 303 -9.08 -12.56 -6.05
CA ARG A 303 -10.28 -13.31 -5.65
C ARG A 303 -10.67 -13.10 -4.18
N SER A 304 -9.74 -12.67 -3.35
CA SER A 304 -10.00 -12.31 -1.95
C SER A 304 -10.67 -10.95 -1.79
N VAL A 305 -10.81 -10.16 -2.85
CA VAL A 305 -11.47 -8.85 -2.85
C VAL A 305 -12.83 -8.99 -3.53
N CYS A 306 -13.90 -8.87 -2.76
CA CYS A 306 -15.29 -8.86 -3.27
C CYS A 306 -16.06 -7.60 -2.87
N VAL A 307 -15.40 -6.64 -2.24
CA VAL A 307 -15.96 -5.30 -2.00
C VAL A 307 -15.03 -4.27 -2.63
N PHE A 308 -15.57 -3.43 -3.47
CA PHE A 308 -14.82 -2.51 -4.32
C PHE A 308 -15.25 -1.07 -4.08
N ARG A 309 -14.37 -0.13 -4.41
CA ARG A 309 -14.80 1.26 -4.59
C ARG A 309 -15.63 1.35 -5.88
N GLU A 310 -16.78 2.00 -5.78
CA GLU A 310 -17.71 2.10 -6.92
C GLU A 310 -17.05 2.79 -8.14
N GLY A 311 -16.28 3.85 -7.89
CA GLY A 311 -15.55 4.56 -8.94
C GLY A 311 -14.55 3.68 -9.68
N THR A 312 -13.78 2.87 -8.96
CA THR A 312 -12.82 1.92 -9.54
C THR A 312 -13.54 0.86 -10.38
N ALA A 313 -14.61 0.26 -9.86
CA ALA A 313 -15.39 -0.75 -10.58
C ALA A 313 -16.03 -0.19 -11.86
N LYS A 314 -16.52 1.04 -11.83
CA LYS A 314 -17.07 1.73 -13.01
C LYS A 314 -15.99 1.95 -14.10
N ARG A 315 -14.79 2.35 -13.72
CA ARG A 315 -13.68 2.54 -14.68
C ARG A 315 -13.24 1.22 -15.29
N VAL A 316 -13.15 0.15 -14.50
CA VAL A 316 -12.87 -1.20 -15.02
C VAL A 316 -13.94 -1.64 -16.00
N ALA A 317 -15.22 -1.46 -15.67
CA ALA A 317 -16.33 -1.80 -16.56
C ALA A 317 -16.30 -1.02 -17.87
N GLU A 318 -15.94 0.27 -17.81
CA GLU A 318 -15.80 1.11 -19.01
C GLU A 318 -14.64 0.67 -19.91
N LEU A 319 -13.46 0.41 -19.32
CA LEU A 319 -12.29 -0.09 -20.04
C LEU A 319 -12.57 -1.46 -20.67
N HIS A 320 -13.31 -2.33 -19.97
CA HIS A 320 -13.76 -3.61 -20.52
C HIS A 320 -14.73 -3.41 -21.69
N ARG A 321 -15.81 -2.65 -21.50
CA ARG A 321 -16.86 -2.43 -22.50
C ARG A 321 -16.31 -1.81 -23.79
N ARG A 322 -15.40 -0.85 -23.67
CA ARG A 322 -14.77 -0.16 -24.82
C ARG A 322 -13.52 -0.86 -25.35
N ARG A 323 -13.03 -1.87 -24.64
CA ARG A 323 -11.73 -2.50 -24.93
C ARG A 323 -10.60 -1.49 -25.09
N SER A 324 -10.57 -0.49 -24.20
CA SER A 324 -9.79 0.72 -24.38
C SER A 324 -8.65 0.90 -23.37
N ALA A 325 -8.25 -0.16 -22.63
CA ALA A 325 -7.26 -0.04 -21.57
C ALA A 325 -5.94 0.56 -22.07
N ALA A 326 -5.35 0.00 -23.11
CA ALA A 326 -4.11 0.51 -23.69
C ALA A 326 -4.30 1.87 -24.38
N THR A 327 -5.43 2.09 -25.04
CA THR A 327 -5.76 3.36 -25.74
C THR A 327 -5.87 4.52 -24.74
N GLU A 328 -6.60 4.33 -23.64
CA GLU A 328 -6.74 5.35 -22.60
C GLU A 328 -5.41 5.62 -21.87
N LEU A 329 -4.65 4.56 -21.58
CA LEU A 329 -3.31 4.70 -21.02
C LEU A 329 -2.39 5.49 -21.95
N ARG A 330 -2.34 5.14 -23.24
CA ARG A 330 -1.53 5.84 -24.24
C ARG A 330 -1.92 7.30 -24.36
N ARG A 331 -3.21 7.58 -24.44
CA ARG A 331 -3.75 8.94 -24.55
C ARG A 331 -3.31 9.79 -23.38
N ARG A 332 -3.45 9.28 -22.14
CA ARG A 332 -3.06 9.98 -20.92
C ARG A 332 -1.55 10.18 -20.84
N TYR A 333 -0.78 9.14 -21.12
CA TYR A 333 0.68 9.17 -21.09
C TYR A 333 1.23 10.23 -22.07
N ARG A 334 0.78 10.22 -23.33
CA ARG A 334 1.17 11.20 -24.32
C ARG A 334 0.78 12.63 -23.98
N ALA A 335 -0.39 12.80 -23.41
CA ALA A 335 -0.90 14.14 -23.06
C ALA A 335 -0.14 14.79 -21.89
N ARG A 336 0.44 13.99 -21.00
CA ARG A 336 1.00 14.46 -19.75
C ARG A 336 2.51 14.33 -19.64
N GLU A 337 3.13 13.53 -20.49
CA GLU A 337 4.57 13.25 -20.44
C GLU A 337 5.24 13.56 -21.78
N PRO A 338 5.90 14.72 -21.90
CA PRO A 338 6.58 15.11 -23.14
C PRO A 338 7.66 14.15 -23.62
N LEU A 339 8.28 13.42 -22.67
CA LEU A 339 9.34 12.45 -22.97
C LEU A 339 8.83 11.04 -23.26
N TRP A 340 7.53 10.87 -23.43
CA TRP A 340 6.91 9.56 -23.67
C TRP A 340 7.55 8.77 -24.82
N ALA A 341 7.95 9.47 -25.88
CA ALA A 341 8.54 8.85 -27.07
C ALA A 341 9.95 8.26 -26.81
N HIS A 342 10.68 8.76 -25.81
CA HIS A 342 12.01 8.24 -25.45
C HIS A 342 11.95 6.86 -24.80
N LEU A 343 10.87 6.59 -24.06
CA LEU A 343 10.64 5.30 -23.41
C LEU A 343 9.74 4.39 -24.24
N GLY A 344 9.01 4.95 -25.20
CA GLY A 344 8.04 4.21 -25.99
C GLY A 344 6.78 3.84 -25.21
N PHE A 345 6.07 2.87 -25.74
CA PHE A 345 4.80 2.38 -25.18
C PHE A 345 4.73 0.84 -25.29
N LEU A 346 3.70 0.26 -24.72
CA LEU A 346 3.42 -1.17 -24.80
C LEU A 346 3.34 -1.64 -26.26
N SER A 347 3.89 -2.80 -26.55
CA SER A 347 3.66 -3.50 -27.82
C SER A 347 2.18 -3.92 -27.93
N GLU A 348 1.75 -4.30 -29.12
CA GLU A 348 0.39 -4.79 -29.35
C GLU A 348 0.05 -5.97 -28.42
N ARG A 349 0.94 -6.93 -28.29
CA ARG A 349 0.79 -8.07 -27.39
C ARG A 349 0.68 -7.67 -25.91
N GLN A 350 1.48 -6.72 -25.47
CA GLN A 350 1.42 -6.21 -24.10
C GLN A 350 0.10 -5.46 -23.85
N ALA A 351 -0.37 -4.72 -24.84
CA ALA A 351 -1.66 -4.05 -24.79
C ALA A 351 -2.82 -5.04 -24.69
N GLU A 352 -2.76 -6.16 -25.44
CA GLU A 352 -3.71 -7.26 -25.34
C GLU A 352 -3.69 -7.92 -23.96
N LEU A 353 -2.52 -8.14 -23.37
CA LEU A 353 -2.38 -8.68 -22.02
C LEU A 353 -2.98 -7.74 -20.97
N LEU A 354 -2.75 -6.45 -21.08
CA LEU A 354 -3.37 -5.45 -20.20
C LEU A 354 -4.91 -5.51 -20.32
N GLN A 355 -5.45 -5.56 -21.54
CA GLN A 355 -6.89 -5.69 -21.77
C GLN A 355 -7.44 -7.00 -21.18
N ALA A 356 -6.74 -8.12 -21.35
CA ALA A 356 -7.13 -9.39 -20.78
C ALA A 356 -7.20 -9.35 -19.24
N ARG A 357 -6.28 -8.63 -18.58
CA ARG A 357 -6.32 -8.43 -17.14
C ARG A 357 -7.50 -7.56 -16.71
N VAL A 358 -7.81 -6.51 -17.44
CA VAL A 358 -9.03 -5.70 -17.21
C VAL A 358 -10.28 -6.57 -17.36
N ASP A 359 -10.35 -7.38 -18.39
CA ASP A 359 -11.48 -8.29 -18.64
C ASP A 359 -11.63 -9.32 -17.51
N PHE A 360 -10.52 -9.82 -16.97
CA PHE A 360 -10.53 -10.74 -15.84
C PHE A 360 -11.05 -10.07 -14.57
N VAL A 361 -10.59 -8.86 -14.24
CA VAL A 361 -11.08 -8.09 -13.09
C VAL A 361 -12.57 -7.81 -13.25
N HIS A 362 -13.03 -7.42 -14.45
CA HIS A 362 -14.44 -7.19 -14.71
C HIS A 362 -15.30 -8.46 -14.46
N ARG A 363 -14.84 -9.62 -14.95
CA ARG A 363 -15.54 -10.91 -14.70
C ARG A 363 -15.55 -11.25 -13.21
N HIS A 364 -14.45 -10.97 -12.49
CA HIS A 364 -14.40 -11.20 -11.06
C HIS A 364 -15.39 -10.30 -10.29
N ILE A 365 -15.49 -9.02 -10.64
CA ILE A 365 -16.48 -8.10 -10.05
C ILE A 365 -17.91 -8.62 -10.32
N ALA A 366 -18.19 -9.09 -11.52
CA ALA A 366 -19.49 -9.68 -11.87
C ALA A 366 -19.77 -10.96 -11.06
N HIS A 367 -18.76 -11.81 -10.86
CA HIS A 367 -18.86 -12.99 -10.01
C HIS A 367 -19.20 -12.64 -8.57
N CYS A 368 -18.47 -11.66 -7.95
CA CYS A 368 -18.77 -11.19 -6.61
C CYS A 368 -20.20 -10.64 -6.48
N ARG A 369 -20.69 -9.94 -7.52
CA ARG A 369 -22.07 -9.43 -7.56
C ARG A 369 -23.09 -10.56 -7.59
N ALA A 370 -22.85 -11.59 -8.39
CA ALA A 370 -23.74 -12.75 -8.47
C ALA A 370 -23.77 -13.51 -7.13
N GLN A 371 -22.63 -13.68 -6.47
CA GLN A 371 -22.56 -14.30 -5.13
C GLN A 371 -23.33 -13.48 -4.08
N ALA A 372 -23.17 -12.16 -4.07
CA ALA A 372 -23.88 -11.28 -3.14
C ALA A 372 -25.41 -11.27 -3.37
N ALA A 373 -25.88 -11.49 -4.59
CA ALA A 373 -27.30 -11.58 -4.92
C ALA A 373 -27.92 -12.93 -4.55
N ALA A 374 -27.11 -13.97 -4.34
CA ALA A 374 -27.55 -15.32 -3.97
C ALA A 374 -27.67 -15.53 -2.44
N LEU A 375 -27.17 -14.57 -1.63
CA LEU A 375 -27.24 -14.55 -0.16
C LEU A 375 -28.45 -13.76 0.31
#